data_76d757c23b69ffc106e00ec27152f634
#
_entry.id   76d757c23b69ffc106e00ec27152f634
#
_cell.length_a   1.000
_cell.length_b   1.000
_cell.length_c   1.000
_cell.angle_alpha   90.00
_cell.angle_beta   90.00
_cell.angle_gamma   90.00
#
_symmetry.space_group_name_H-M   'P 1'
#
loop_
_entity.id
_entity.type
_entity.pdbx_description
1 polymer ?
#
loop_
_entity_poly.entity_id
_entity_poly.type
_entity_poly.pdbx_seq_one_letter_code
_entity_poly.pdbx_strand_id
1 'polypeptide(L)'
;MIDELYDSLYKELTGWCTAMTGNKTLAEDLVQEAFLRALMNAELLEELDFCRRRAWMYRTVKNLYIDRKRREAFETMAKEMPQGGYEDANYAQIDDEQLLTVLTQEERMLFTLRYLEGYNSAELGKLFGLPPGTVRSRLSSARRRLRKSLGGKL
;
A
#
# COMPACT_ATOMS: atom_id res chain seq x y z
N MET A 1 15.87 -11.62 -14.96
CA MET A 1 14.58 -11.58 -14.25
C MET A 1 14.25 -10.16 -13.75
N ILE A 2 15.17 -9.52 -13.08
CA ILE A 2 14.88 -8.17 -12.56
C ILE A 2 14.69 -7.17 -13.69
N ASP A 3 15.47 -7.30 -14.78
CA ASP A 3 15.30 -6.39 -15.90
C ASP A 3 13.91 -6.47 -16.48
N GLU A 4 13.38 -7.67 -16.62
CA GLU A 4 12.04 -7.87 -17.14
C GLU A 4 11.01 -7.31 -16.19
N LEU A 5 11.24 -7.50 -14.90
CA LEU A 5 10.34 -7.00 -13.89
C LEU A 5 10.31 -5.47 -13.93
N TYR A 6 11.48 -4.86 -14.09
CA TYR A 6 11.58 -3.41 -14.18
C TYR A 6 10.79 -2.90 -15.39
N ASP A 7 11.03 -3.51 -16.56
CA ASP A 7 10.35 -3.08 -17.77
C ASP A 7 8.84 -3.24 -17.66
N SER A 8 8.39 -4.28 -16.96
CA SER A 8 6.96 -4.53 -16.86
C SER A 8 6.28 -3.65 -15.83
N LEU A 9 6.96 -3.31 -14.76
CA LEU A 9 6.28 -2.69 -13.62
C LEU A 9 6.68 -1.25 -13.31
N TYR A 10 7.77 -0.75 -13.87
CA TYR A 10 8.27 0.54 -13.43
C TYR A 10 7.24 1.66 -13.63
N LYS A 11 6.64 1.74 -14.81
CA LYS A 11 5.67 2.79 -15.08
C LYS A 11 4.43 2.64 -14.21
N GLU A 12 3.99 1.43 -14.06
CA GLU A 12 2.81 1.13 -13.26
C GLU A 12 3.03 1.53 -11.81
N LEU A 13 4.14 1.11 -11.25
CA LEU A 13 4.45 1.42 -9.85
C LEU A 13 4.65 2.91 -9.64
N THR A 14 5.36 3.56 -10.55
CA THR A 14 5.62 4.97 -10.42
C THR A 14 4.32 5.78 -10.52
N GLY A 15 3.44 5.40 -11.44
CA GLY A 15 2.15 6.06 -11.56
C GLY A 15 1.31 5.90 -10.31
N TRP A 16 1.26 4.67 -9.80
CA TRP A 16 0.51 4.38 -8.59
C TRP A 16 1.06 5.18 -7.40
N CYS A 17 2.37 5.18 -7.27
CA CYS A 17 3.02 5.84 -6.15
C CYS A 17 2.88 7.36 -6.25
N THR A 18 2.95 7.90 -7.48
CA THR A 18 2.75 9.33 -7.68
C THR A 18 1.35 9.75 -7.25
N ALA A 19 0.36 8.93 -7.61
CA ALA A 19 -1.01 9.25 -7.23
C ALA A 19 -1.20 9.23 -5.72
N MET A 20 -0.49 8.34 -5.05
CA MET A 20 -0.65 8.23 -3.60
C MET A 20 0.12 9.29 -2.84
N THR A 21 1.31 9.63 -3.31
CA THR A 21 2.15 10.58 -2.58
C THR A 21 1.92 12.02 -3.02
N GLY A 22 1.40 12.21 -4.23
CA GLY A 22 1.26 13.55 -4.76
C GLY A 22 2.58 14.19 -5.16
N ASN A 23 3.64 13.40 -5.26
CA ASN A 23 4.97 13.93 -5.52
C ASN A 23 5.72 12.96 -6.42
N LYS A 24 5.92 13.36 -7.66
CA LYS A 24 6.53 12.48 -8.65
C LYS A 24 7.97 12.12 -8.29
N THR A 25 8.73 13.10 -7.81
CA THR A 25 10.12 12.85 -7.46
C THR A 25 10.23 11.84 -6.31
N LEU A 26 9.39 12.00 -5.30
CA LEU A 26 9.38 11.06 -4.19
C LEU A 26 8.97 9.67 -4.67
N ALA A 27 7.97 9.61 -5.55
CA ALA A 27 7.51 8.32 -6.05
C ALA A 27 8.62 7.62 -6.81
N GLU A 28 9.35 8.36 -7.64
CA GLU A 28 10.43 7.75 -8.39
C GLU A 28 11.53 7.24 -7.46
N ASP A 29 11.84 8.00 -6.41
CA ASP A 29 12.84 7.57 -5.44
C ASP A 29 12.42 6.29 -4.74
N LEU A 30 11.15 6.21 -4.34
CA LEU A 30 10.67 5.03 -3.63
C LEU A 30 10.66 3.80 -4.54
N VAL A 31 10.25 3.98 -5.78
CA VAL A 31 10.22 2.86 -6.71
C VAL A 31 11.63 2.40 -7.05
N GLN A 32 12.56 3.35 -7.22
CA GLN A 32 13.96 2.97 -7.46
C GLN A 32 14.51 2.19 -6.28
N GLU A 33 14.24 2.64 -5.08
CA GLU A 33 14.71 1.93 -3.89
C GLU A 33 14.11 0.53 -3.83
N ALA A 34 12.84 0.39 -4.22
CA ALA A 34 12.20 -0.92 -4.20
C ALA A 34 12.87 -1.87 -5.17
N PHE A 35 13.27 -1.38 -6.35
CA PHE A 35 13.97 -2.23 -7.31
C PHE A 35 15.37 -2.59 -6.83
N LEU A 36 16.04 -1.69 -6.11
CA LEU A 36 17.32 -2.04 -5.52
C LEU A 36 17.15 -3.17 -4.49
N ARG A 37 16.08 -3.11 -3.71
CA ARG A 37 15.80 -4.18 -2.77
C ARG A 37 15.46 -5.48 -3.50
N ALA A 38 14.80 -5.37 -4.65
CA ALA A 38 14.52 -6.55 -5.44
C ALA A 38 15.82 -7.22 -5.91
N LEU A 39 16.81 -6.43 -6.29
CA LEU A 39 18.08 -6.99 -6.67
C LEU A 39 18.73 -7.73 -5.50
N MET A 40 18.63 -7.19 -4.30
CA MET A 40 19.19 -7.83 -3.14
C MET A 40 18.44 -9.08 -2.74
N ASN A 41 17.21 -9.23 -3.20
CA ASN A 41 16.40 -10.40 -2.90
C ASN A 41 16.11 -11.22 -4.13
N ALA A 42 17.01 -11.16 -5.10
CA ALA A 42 16.76 -11.80 -6.38
C ALA A 42 16.51 -13.30 -6.27
N GLU A 43 17.24 -13.97 -5.37
CA GLU A 43 17.04 -15.39 -5.22
C GLU A 43 15.64 -15.74 -4.79
N LEU A 44 15.11 -14.97 -3.85
CA LEU A 44 13.74 -15.18 -3.40
C LEU A 44 12.77 -14.92 -4.53
N LEU A 45 12.98 -13.83 -5.25
CA LEU A 45 12.04 -13.44 -6.30
C LEU A 45 12.05 -14.42 -7.47
N GLU A 46 13.19 -15.04 -7.73
CA GLU A 46 13.24 -16.00 -8.82
C GLU A 46 12.33 -17.20 -8.58
N GLU A 47 12.05 -17.50 -7.33
CA GLU A 47 11.19 -18.62 -7.02
C GLU A 47 9.72 -18.25 -7.06
N LEU A 48 9.39 -16.99 -7.29
CA LEU A 48 8.01 -16.56 -7.33
C LEU A 48 7.56 -16.36 -8.76
N ASP A 49 6.28 -16.54 -9.01
CA ASP A 49 5.73 -16.24 -10.33
C ASP A 49 5.54 -14.74 -10.46
N PHE A 50 5.13 -14.29 -11.63
CA PHE A 50 5.01 -12.85 -11.89
C PHE A 50 4.00 -12.18 -10.96
N CYS A 51 2.89 -12.83 -10.68
CA CYS A 51 1.89 -12.24 -9.79
C CYS A 51 2.46 -11.97 -8.42
N ARG A 52 3.23 -12.90 -7.89
CA ARG A 52 3.80 -12.75 -6.57
C ARG A 52 4.93 -11.75 -6.56
N ARG A 53 5.69 -11.69 -7.64
CA ARG A 53 6.73 -10.67 -7.77
C ARG A 53 6.11 -9.28 -7.78
N ARG A 54 5.02 -9.12 -8.50
CA ARG A 54 4.31 -7.85 -8.57
C ARG A 54 3.80 -7.45 -7.19
N ALA A 55 3.20 -8.40 -6.48
CA ALA A 55 2.70 -8.11 -5.13
C ALA A 55 3.84 -7.74 -4.20
N TRP A 56 4.97 -8.40 -4.33
CA TRP A 56 6.15 -8.11 -3.52
C TRP A 56 6.62 -6.68 -3.76
N MET A 57 6.65 -6.26 -5.03
CA MET A 57 7.07 -4.92 -5.37
C MET A 57 6.13 -3.86 -4.78
N TYR A 58 4.84 -4.06 -4.92
CA TYR A 58 3.87 -3.12 -4.36
C TYR A 58 4.00 -3.04 -2.84
N ARG A 59 4.19 -4.17 -2.20
CA ARG A 59 4.34 -4.19 -0.76
C ARG A 59 5.62 -3.48 -0.33
N THR A 60 6.68 -3.66 -1.08
CA THR A 60 7.95 -3.03 -0.77
C THR A 60 7.85 -1.51 -0.90
N VAL A 61 7.24 -1.02 -1.98
CA VAL A 61 7.06 0.42 -2.16
C VAL A 61 6.19 0.98 -1.04
N LYS A 62 5.12 0.28 -0.72
CA LYS A 62 4.23 0.72 0.34
C LYS A 62 4.96 0.80 1.68
N ASN A 63 5.74 -0.21 2.00
CA ASN A 63 6.47 -0.22 3.26
C ASN A 63 7.51 0.90 3.32
N LEU A 64 8.15 1.18 2.21
CA LEU A 64 9.11 2.28 2.17
C LEU A 64 8.41 3.62 2.40
N TYR A 65 7.22 3.79 1.84
CA TYR A 65 6.47 5.01 2.04
C TYR A 65 6.02 5.14 3.49
N ILE A 66 5.54 4.06 4.08
CA ILE A 66 5.12 4.07 5.46
C ILE A 66 6.28 4.41 6.39
N ASP A 67 7.43 3.81 6.15
CA ASP A 67 8.60 4.08 6.97
C ASP A 67 8.97 5.55 6.90
N ARG A 68 8.92 6.11 5.70
CA ARG A 68 9.26 7.52 5.55
C ARG A 68 8.24 8.39 6.29
N LYS A 69 6.96 8.09 6.15
CA LYS A 69 5.93 8.88 6.80
C LYS A 69 5.98 8.73 8.31
N ARG A 70 6.29 7.57 8.80
CA ARG A 70 6.41 7.36 10.24
C ARG A 70 7.57 8.16 10.79
N ARG A 71 8.67 8.18 10.08
CA ARG A 71 9.80 8.96 10.53
C ARG A 71 9.49 10.44 10.58
N GLU A 72 8.84 10.95 9.54
CA GLU A 72 8.46 12.35 9.50
C GLU A 72 7.50 12.70 10.62
N ALA A 73 6.50 11.86 10.83
CA ALA A 73 5.53 12.10 11.86
C ALA A 73 6.15 12.05 13.24
N PHE A 74 7.07 11.13 13.43
CA PHE A 74 7.72 10.97 14.71
C PHE A 74 8.60 12.18 15.01
N GLU A 75 9.27 12.69 14.01
CA GLU A 75 10.12 13.82 14.19
C GLU A 75 9.33 15.08 14.49
N THR A 76 8.19 15.25 13.86
CA THR A 76 7.44 16.45 14.08
C THR A 76 6.56 16.37 15.29
N MET A 77 6.01 15.22 15.57
CA MET A 77 5.05 15.18 16.60
C MET A 77 5.45 14.48 17.76
N ALA A 78 6.19 13.60 17.69
CA ALA A 78 6.64 12.92 18.84
C ALA A 78 5.56 12.52 19.74
N LYS A 79 4.50 12.18 19.31
CA LYS A 79 3.51 11.91 20.16
C LYS A 79 2.99 10.65 20.16
N GLU A 80 2.14 10.33 20.91
CA GLU A 80 1.60 9.09 20.96
C GLU A 80 0.73 8.86 19.85
N MET A 81 0.74 7.77 19.23
CA MET A 81 -0.16 7.41 18.21
C MET A 81 -1.39 6.84 18.83
N PRO A 82 -2.51 7.16 18.32
CA PRO A 82 -3.75 6.60 18.83
C PRO A 82 -3.74 5.10 18.64
N GLN A 83 -4.25 4.44 19.61
CA GLN A 83 -4.29 3.03 19.48
C GLN A 83 -5.55 2.69 18.94
N GLY A 84 -5.83 1.91 18.23
CA GLY A 84 -7.06 1.64 17.78
C GLY A 84 -7.29 0.29 17.60
N GLY A 85 -8.29 -0.20 17.83
CA GLY A 85 -8.57 -1.48 17.57
C GLY A 85 -9.07 -1.58 16.26
N TYR A 86 -9.29 -2.64 15.68
CA TYR A 86 -9.94 -2.63 14.48
C TYR A 86 -10.71 -3.80 14.41
N GLU A 87 -11.61 -3.77 13.68
CA GLU A 87 -12.51 -4.69 13.60
C GLU A 87 -12.18 -5.71 12.76
N ASP A 88 -12.43 -6.58 12.74
CA ASP A 88 -12.34 -7.65 12.03
C ASP A 88 -12.03 -7.72 10.86
N ALA A 89 -11.80 -8.47 10.39
CA ALA A 89 -11.60 -8.52 9.28
C ALA A 89 -11.02 -9.64 8.71
N ASN A 90 -11.54 -10.22 7.93
CA ASN A 90 -11.03 -11.24 7.16
C ASN A 90 -10.40 -10.69 5.96
N TYR A 91 -10.17 -9.39 5.92
CA TYR A 91 -9.60 -8.74 4.75
C TYR A 91 -8.11 -9.08 4.59
N ALA A 92 -7.50 -9.58 5.63
CA ALA A 92 -6.11 -9.97 5.53
C ALA A 92 -5.90 -11.11 4.54
N GLN A 93 -6.97 -11.78 4.17
CA GLN A 93 -6.84 -12.89 3.23
C GLN A 93 -7.08 -12.48 1.79
N ILE A 94 -7.36 -11.21 1.55
CA ILE A 94 -7.59 -10.75 0.20
C ILE A 94 -6.27 -10.63 -0.52
N ASP A 95 -6.25 -11.16 -1.72
CA ASP A 95 -5.08 -11.14 -2.54
C ASP A 95 -4.77 -9.72 -2.98
N ASP A 96 -3.51 -9.33 -2.94
CA ASP A 96 -3.10 -8.02 -3.41
C ASP A 96 -3.53 -7.78 -4.84
N GLU A 97 -3.57 -8.81 -5.64
CA GLU A 97 -3.97 -8.64 -7.02
C GLU A 97 -5.43 -8.22 -7.14
N GLN A 98 -6.28 -8.72 -6.28
CA GLN A 98 -7.67 -8.31 -6.27
C GLN A 98 -7.76 -6.84 -5.88
N LEU A 99 -6.96 -6.41 -4.94
CA LEU A 99 -6.95 -5.01 -4.55
C LEU A 99 -6.52 -4.13 -5.70
N LEU A 100 -5.55 -4.61 -6.49
CA LEU A 100 -5.05 -3.82 -7.60
C LEU A 100 -6.05 -3.65 -8.72
N THR A 101 -6.98 -4.58 -8.86
CA THR A 101 -7.92 -4.51 -9.97
C THR A 101 -9.26 -3.87 -9.60
N VAL A 102 -9.63 -3.91 -8.33
CA VAL A 102 -10.95 -3.44 -7.93
C VAL A 102 -10.96 -2.04 -7.35
N LEU A 103 -9.95 -1.69 -6.59
CA LEU A 103 -9.93 -0.43 -5.86
C LEU A 103 -9.19 0.63 -6.62
N THR A 104 -9.53 1.89 -6.36
CA THR A 104 -8.73 2.99 -6.88
C THR A 104 -7.38 2.95 -6.20
N GLN A 105 -6.43 3.71 -6.71
CA GLN A 105 -5.08 3.70 -6.17
C GLN A 105 -5.05 4.13 -4.72
N GLU A 106 -5.77 5.18 -4.38
CA GLU A 106 -5.80 5.65 -3.01
C GLU A 106 -6.49 4.64 -2.09
N GLU A 107 -7.57 4.05 -2.57
CA GLU A 107 -8.27 3.05 -1.79
C GLU A 107 -7.40 1.84 -1.50
N ARG A 108 -6.62 1.44 -2.49
CA ARG A 108 -5.72 0.29 -2.28
C ARG A 108 -4.73 0.55 -1.16
N MET A 109 -4.14 1.75 -1.17
CA MET A 109 -3.17 2.07 -0.14
C MET A 109 -3.82 2.11 1.23
N LEU A 110 -4.93 2.82 1.34
CA LEU A 110 -5.60 2.93 2.64
C LEU A 110 -6.08 1.57 3.13
N PHE A 111 -6.65 0.79 2.23
CA PHE A 111 -7.18 -0.52 2.61
C PHE A 111 -6.06 -1.45 3.06
N THR A 112 -4.96 -1.46 2.32
CA THR A 112 -3.85 -2.34 2.66
C THR A 112 -3.27 -1.95 4.01
N LEU A 113 -3.09 -0.66 4.26
CA LEU A 113 -2.52 -0.23 5.52
C LEU A 113 -3.46 -0.54 6.68
N ARG A 114 -4.75 -0.38 6.47
CA ARG A 114 -5.72 -0.61 7.52
C ARG A 114 -5.85 -2.09 7.87
N TYR A 115 -6.02 -2.92 6.85
CA TYR A 115 -6.40 -4.29 7.09
C TYR A 115 -5.27 -5.30 7.03
N LEU A 116 -4.21 -4.98 6.31
CA LEU A 116 -3.11 -5.92 6.21
C LEU A 116 -1.94 -5.50 7.09
N GLU A 117 -1.83 -4.21 7.40
CA GLU A 117 -0.73 -3.73 8.22
C GLU A 117 -1.17 -3.26 9.60
N GLY A 118 -2.45 -3.12 9.82
CA GLY A 118 -2.95 -2.84 11.18
C GLY A 118 -3.07 -1.39 11.60
N TYR A 119 -2.99 -0.46 10.65
CA TYR A 119 -3.12 0.95 11.01
C TYR A 119 -4.58 1.29 11.26
N ASN A 120 -4.84 2.20 12.19
CA ASN A 120 -6.21 2.64 12.39
C ASN A 120 -6.47 3.93 11.61
N SER A 121 -7.71 4.38 11.59
CA SER A 121 -8.09 5.53 10.78
C SER A 121 -7.41 6.82 11.22
N ALA A 122 -7.16 6.97 12.50
CA ALA A 122 -6.48 8.16 12.98
C ALA A 122 -5.04 8.19 12.51
N GLU A 123 -4.38 7.04 12.55
CA GLU A 123 -3.02 6.96 12.05
C GLU A 123 -2.95 7.21 10.56
N LEU A 124 -3.89 6.64 9.82
CA LEU A 124 -3.93 6.85 8.38
C LEU A 124 -4.24 8.30 8.05
N GLY A 125 -5.08 8.93 8.83
CA GLY A 125 -5.35 10.34 8.65
C GLY A 125 -4.10 11.18 8.78
N LYS A 126 -3.26 10.86 9.76
CA LYS A 126 -2.01 11.57 9.92
C LYS A 126 -1.05 11.30 8.79
N LEU A 127 -0.97 10.07 8.35
CA LEU A 127 -0.05 9.73 7.28
C LEU A 127 -0.41 10.40 5.96
N PHE A 128 -1.69 10.55 5.69
CA PHE A 128 -2.13 11.07 4.40
C PHE A 128 -2.71 12.47 4.47
N GLY A 129 -2.69 13.09 5.63
CA GLY A 129 -3.20 14.45 5.75
C GLY A 129 -4.71 14.54 5.59
N LEU A 130 -5.42 13.53 6.06
CA LEU A 130 -6.88 13.48 5.95
C LEU A 130 -7.53 13.40 7.31
N PRO A 131 -8.74 13.94 7.45
CA PRO A 131 -9.47 13.72 8.71
C PRO A 131 -9.78 12.23 8.87
N PRO A 132 -9.81 11.74 10.09
CA PRO A 132 -10.13 10.32 10.29
C PRO A 132 -11.48 9.91 9.73
N GLY A 133 -12.46 10.84 9.76
CA GLY A 133 -13.75 10.54 9.17
C GLY A 133 -13.67 10.31 7.66
N THR A 134 -12.83 11.08 6.99
CA THR A 134 -12.64 10.90 5.56
C THR A 134 -11.99 9.55 5.29
N VAL A 135 -11.01 9.16 6.12
CA VAL A 135 -10.38 7.86 5.97
C VAL A 135 -11.42 6.75 6.12
N ARG A 136 -12.27 6.87 7.15
CA ARG A 136 -13.30 5.84 7.38
C ARG A 136 -14.28 5.77 6.21
N SER A 137 -14.64 6.93 5.67
CA SER A 137 -15.55 6.98 4.55
C SER A 137 -14.95 6.31 3.31
N ARG A 138 -13.69 6.57 3.05
CA ARG A 138 -13.03 5.96 1.90
C ARG A 138 -12.86 4.46 2.08
N LEU A 139 -12.55 4.04 3.30
CA LEU A 139 -12.45 2.61 3.57
C LEU A 139 -13.79 1.93 3.42
N SER A 140 -14.86 2.60 3.82
CA SER A 140 -16.19 2.05 3.66
C SER A 140 -16.54 1.85 2.19
N SER A 141 -16.19 2.82 1.36
CA SER A 141 -16.40 2.71 -0.09
C SER A 141 -15.58 1.57 -0.67
N ALA A 142 -14.35 1.43 -0.21
CA ALA A 142 -13.48 0.37 -0.68
C ALA A 142 -14.05 -1.00 -0.31
N ARG A 143 -14.53 -1.14 0.93
CA ARG A 143 -15.12 -2.41 1.35
C ARG A 143 -16.35 -2.75 0.52
N ARG A 144 -17.16 -1.75 0.24
CA ARG A 144 -18.37 -1.97 -0.56
C ARG A 144 -18.00 -2.44 -1.96
N ARG A 145 -16.98 -1.84 -2.54
CA ARG A 145 -16.55 -2.20 -3.89
C ARG A 145 -15.98 -3.61 -3.94
N LEU A 146 -15.19 -3.95 -2.93
CA LEU A 146 -14.63 -5.30 -2.85
C LEU A 146 -15.72 -6.35 -2.64
N ARG A 147 -16.66 -6.04 -1.75
CA ARG A 147 -17.72 -6.98 -1.46
C ARG A 147 -18.54 -7.26 -2.71
N LYS A 148 -18.81 -6.22 -3.47
CA LYS A 148 -19.55 -6.38 -4.70
C LYS A 148 -18.76 -7.21 -5.71
N SER A 149 -17.47 -6.94 -5.83
CA SER A 149 -16.65 -7.66 -6.78
C SER A 149 -16.50 -9.11 -6.43
N LEU A 150 -16.45 -9.43 -5.15
CA LEU A 150 -16.28 -10.81 -4.71
C LEU A 150 -17.58 -11.54 -4.51
N GLY A 151 -18.67 -10.96 -4.95
CA GLY A 151 -19.95 -11.65 -4.88
C GLY A 151 -20.47 -11.85 -3.48
N GLY A 152 -20.13 -10.93 -2.59
CA GLY A 152 -20.63 -11.01 -1.23
C GLY A 152 -19.89 -11.95 -0.32
N LYS A 153 -18.70 -12.35 -0.70
CA LYS A 153 -17.95 -13.29 0.11
C LYS A 153 -17.33 -12.66 1.34
N LEU A 154 -17.33 -11.37 1.45
CA LEU A 154 -16.73 -10.70 2.61
C LEU A 154 -17.78 -10.29 3.61
#